data_7e2d3d1d5877c3621d5764e1f8419186
#
_entry.id   7e2d3d1d5877c3621d5764e1f8419186
#
_cell.length_a   1.000
_cell.length_b   1.000
_cell.length_c   1.000
_cell.angle_alpha   90.00
_cell.angle_beta   90.00
_cell.angle_gamma   90.00
#
_symmetry.space_group_name_H-M   'P 1'
#
loop_
_entity.id
_entity.type
_entity.pdbx_description
1 polymer ?
#
loop_
_entity_poly.entity_id
_entity_poly.type
_entity_poly.pdbx_seq_one_letter_code
_entity_poly.pdbx_strand_id
1 'polypeptide(L)'
;EGGPDGPAYSFRGLDDVGFYKRSGTTGDAYWDVTGCGNTVDATNVGALRLILDSLRYWVTEFHVDGFRFDLASALARNGHDIDMAGAFLTTIGQDPVLRYVKLIAEPWDASMDGYLVGSFPPPWVEWNDTYRDAVRDFWRGRTSPREMASRLAGSSDLYADDGRSPYASVNFVTAHDGFTLRDLV
;
A
#
# COMPACT_ATOMS: atom_id res chain seq x y z
N GLU A 1 -7.17 14.84 7.16
CA GLU A 1 -7.27 16.31 7.29
C GLU A 1 -8.30 16.92 6.33
N GLY A 2 -8.78 16.18 5.35
CA GLY A 2 -9.85 16.60 4.45
C GLY A 2 -9.41 17.60 3.39
N GLY A 3 -10.38 18.30 2.79
CA GLY A 3 -10.18 19.21 1.67
C GLY A 3 -9.45 20.52 2.03
N PRO A 4 -9.20 21.39 1.03
CA PRO A 4 -8.37 22.59 1.19
C PRO A 4 -8.91 23.63 2.18
N ASP A 5 -10.23 23.64 2.40
CA ASP A 5 -10.90 24.57 3.32
C ASP A 5 -10.95 24.04 4.78
N GLY A 6 -10.41 22.86 5.02
CA GLY A 6 -10.36 22.25 6.34
C GLY A 6 -9.34 22.92 7.27
N PRO A 7 -9.35 22.60 8.57
CA PRO A 7 -8.42 23.17 9.53
C PRO A 7 -6.96 22.74 9.26
N ALA A 8 -6.02 23.63 9.55
CA ALA A 8 -4.59 23.39 9.38
C ALA A 8 -4.00 22.63 10.59
N TYR A 9 -4.43 21.39 10.78
CA TYR A 9 -3.88 20.47 11.78
C TYR A 9 -2.78 19.59 11.21
N SER A 10 -2.05 18.89 12.09
CA SER A 10 -1.05 17.87 11.74
C SER A 10 -0.08 18.39 10.67
N PHE A 11 0.17 17.66 9.59
CA PHE A 11 1.13 18.04 8.56
C PHE A 11 0.75 19.29 7.77
N ARG A 12 -0.53 19.61 7.63
CA ARG A 12 -0.97 20.88 7.05
C ARG A 12 -0.50 22.09 7.86
N GLY A 13 -0.45 21.95 9.18
CA GLY A 13 0.04 23.00 10.06
C GLY A 13 1.56 23.17 10.03
N LEU A 14 2.29 22.16 9.53
CA LEU A 14 3.75 22.17 9.43
C LEU A 14 4.22 22.71 8.07
N ASP A 15 3.82 22.04 6.99
CA ASP A 15 4.15 22.41 5.61
C ASP A 15 3.15 21.76 4.65
N ASP A 16 2.03 22.42 4.42
CA ASP A 16 0.93 21.91 3.63
C ASP A 16 1.37 21.56 2.19
N VAL A 17 2.15 22.40 1.56
CA VAL A 17 2.62 22.23 0.18
C VAL A 17 3.66 21.10 0.08
N GLY A 18 4.48 20.95 1.10
CA GLY A 18 5.53 19.93 1.13
C GLY A 18 5.04 18.55 1.48
N PHE A 19 3.92 18.42 2.21
CA PHE A 19 3.44 17.10 2.64
C PHE A 19 2.37 16.49 1.74
N TYR A 20 1.63 17.31 0.97
CA TYR A 20 0.47 16.80 0.23
C TYR A 20 0.54 17.06 -1.26
N LYS A 21 0.16 16.06 -2.04
CA LYS A 21 0.04 16.17 -3.50
C LYS A 21 -1.03 17.18 -3.90
N ARG A 22 -0.70 17.97 -4.91
CA ARG A 22 -1.59 19.01 -5.43
C ARG A 22 -2.10 18.68 -6.81
N SER A 23 -3.27 19.20 -7.14
CA SER A 23 -3.91 19.09 -8.45
C SER A 23 -4.23 20.46 -9.04
N GLY A 24 -4.53 20.46 -10.34
CA GLY A 24 -4.86 21.69 -11.07
C GLY A 24 -3.66 22.55 -11.44
N THR A 25 -3.89 23.54 -12.28
CA THR A 25 -2.85 24.44 -12.80
C THR A 25 -2.37 25.46 -11.76
N THR A 26 -3.21 25.76 -10.77
CA THR A 26 -2.90 26.70 -9.68
C THR A 26 -2.34 26.01 -8.44
N GLY A 27 -2.45 24.68 -8.36
CA GLY A 27 -2.04 23.91 -7.19
C GLY A 27 -2.89 24.17 -5.93
N ASP A 28 -4.06 24.77 -6.07
CA ASP A 28 -4.91 25.14 -4.93
C ASP A 28 -5.73 23.97 -4.38
N ALA A 29 -5.96 22.93 -5.19
CA ALA A 29 -6.71 21.74 -4.79
C ALA A 29 -5.76 20.58 -4.42
N TYR A 30 -6.20 19.72 -3.51
CA TYR A 30 -5.50 18.46 -3.25
C TYR A 30 -5.78 17.43 -4.34
N TRP A 31 -4.76 16.65 -4.65
CA TRP A 31 -4.93 15.41 -5.39
C TRP A 31 -5.14 14.27 -4.39
N ASP A 32 -6.25 13.57 -4.52
CA ASP A 32 -6.66 12.54 -3.55
C ASP A 32 -6.89 11.19 -4.22
N VAL A 33 -6.15 10.19 -3.78
CA VAL A 33 -6.34 8.77 -4.11
C VAL A 33 -6.52 7.92 -2.85
N THR A 34 -6.77 8.57 -1.71
CA THR A 34 -6.94 7.89 -0.42
C THR A 34 -8.39 7.81 0.04
N GLY A 35 -9.27 8.64 -0.53
CA GLY A 35 -10.63 8.83 -0.05
C GLY A 35 -10.74 9.72 1.21
N CYS A 36 -9.61 10.26 1.70
CA CYS A 36 -9.55 11.12 2.90
C CYS A 36 -9.47 12.61 2.57
N GLY A 37 -9.48 12.99 1.28
CA GLY A 37 -9.46 14.35 0.80
C GLY A 37 -8.07 14.90 0.45
N ASN A 38 -7.01 14.15 0.68
CA ASN A 38 -5.64 14.46 0.29
C ASN A 38 -4.76 13.21 0.25
N THR A 39 -3.59 13.32 -0.39
CA THR A 39 -2.60 12.25 -0.48
C THR A 39 -1.24 12.77 -0.06
N VAL A 40 -0.54 12.05 0.80
CA VAL A 40 0.84 12.38 1.20
C VAL A 40 1.76 12.29 -0.01
N ASP A 41 2.60 13.31 -0.20
CA ASP A 41 3.60 13.33 -1.26
C ASP A 41 4.92 12.70 -0.81
N ALA A 42 5.03 11.38 -0.99
CA ALA A 42 6.24 10.64 -0.68
C ALA A 42 7.43 10.93 -1.62
N THR A 43 7.24 11.78 -2.65
CA THR A 43 8.34 12.27 -3.51
C THR A 43 8.99 13.54 -2.95
N ASN A 44 8.30 14.25 -2.07
CA ASN A 44 8.88 15.40 -1.39
C ASN A 44 9.94 14.97 -0.38
N VAL A 45 11.10 15.59 -0.43
CA VAL A 45 12.26 15.22 0.41
C VAL A 45 11.96 15.34 1.91
N GLY A 46 11.19 16.35 2.32
CA GLY A 46 10.81 16.55 3.73
C GLY A 46 9.85 15.46 4.22
N ALA A 47 8.81 15.17 3.44
CA ALA A 47 7.84 14.13 3.76
C ALA A 47 8.50 12.74 3.77
N LEU A 48 9.29 12.42 2.73
CA LEU A 48 10.01 11.14 2.66
C LEU A 48 10.98 10.95 3.83
N ARG A 49 11.71 12.00 4.22
CA ARG A 49 12.61 11.95 5.38
C ARG A 49 11.85 11.65 6.66
N LEU A 50 10.74 12.34 6.90
CA LEU A 50 9.93 12.09 8.09
C LEU A 50 9.41 10.65 8.14
N ILE A 51 8.94 10.13 7.01
CA ILE A 51 8.49 8.73 6.91
C ILE A 51 9.64 7.78 7.27
N LEU A 52 10.80 7.92 6.64
CA LEU A 52 11.94 7.04 6.88
C LEU A 52 12.46 7.11 8.32
N ASP A 53 12.56 8.31 8.88
CA ASP A 53 13.02 8.50 10.25
C ASP A 53 12.03 7.90 11.26
N SER A 54 10.73 8.02 11.00
CA SER A 54 9.68 7.35 11.78
C SER A 54 9.80 5.81 11.70
N LEU A 55 9.94 5.25 10.50
CA LEU A 55 10.07 3.80 10.33
C LEU A 55 11.33 3.26 11.03
N ARG A 56 12.48 3.93 10.88
CA ARG A 56 13.72 3.56 11.58
C ARG A 56 13.55 3.62 13.10
N TYR A 57 12.91 4.67 13.60
CA TYR A 57 12.64 4.83 15.03
C TYR A 57 11.84 3.66 15.60
N TRP A 58 10.78 3.24 14.92
CA TRP A 58 10.00 2.08 15.34
C TRP A 58 10.79 0.78 15.34
N VAL A 59 11.70 0.59 14.38
CA VAL A 59 12.58 -0.59 14.35
C VAL A 59 13.63 -0.54 15.45
N THR A 60 14.32 0.60 15.60
CA THR A 60 15.49 0.70 16.52
C THR A 60 15.10 0.82 17.98
N GLU A 61 14.03 1.56 18.29
CA GLU A 61 13.62 1.83 19.65
C GLU A 61 12.53 0.88 20.17
N PHE A 62 11.62 0.46 19.29
CA PHE A 62 10.51 -0.41 19.66
C PHE A 62 10.65 -1.84 19.17
N HIS A 63 11.67 -2.13 18.36
CA HIS A 63 12.01 -3.46 17.87
C HIS A 63 10.86 -4.13 17.10
N VAL A 64 10.10 -3.35 16.30
CA VAL A 64 9.08 -3.93 15.42
C VAL A 64 9.72 -4.72 14.29
N ASP A 65 9.08 -5.83 13.88
CA ASP A 65 9.59 -6.75 12.86
C ASP A 65 9.19 -6.38 11.43
N GLY A 66 8.38 -5.35 11.27
CA GLY A 66 7.94 -4.92 9.95
C GLY A 66 6.76 -3.95 9.99
N PHE A 67 6.31 -3.58 8.80
CA PHE A 67 5.24 -2.60 8.61
C PHE A 67 4.27 -3.05 7.53
N ARG A 68 2.98 -2.82 7.76
CA ARG A 68 1.96 -2.81 6.73
C ARG A 68 1.68 -1.38 6.33
N PHE A 69 1.83 -1.08 5.05
CA PHE A 69 1.59 0.24 4.48
C PHE A 69 0.17 0.32 3.94
N ASP A 70 -0.58 1.23 4.52
CA ASP A 70 -1.93 1.55 4.09
C ASP A 70 -1.90 2.19 2.71
N LEU A 71 -2.80 1.75 1.81
CA LEU A 71 -2.88 2.26 0.44
C LEU A 71 -1.50 2.45 -0.20
N ALA A 72 -0.65 1.44 -0.17
CA ALA A 72 0.75 1.54 -0.58
C ALA A 72 0.93 2.00 -2.04
N SER A 73 -0.06 1.79 -2.90
CA SER A 73 -0.08 2.32 -4.27
C SER A 73 -0.01 3.85 -4.30
N ALA A 74 -0.61 4.53 -3.33
CA ALA A 74 -0.54 5.99 -3.22
C ALA A 74 0.88 6.50 -2.95
N LEU A 75 1.71 5.69 -2.27
CA LEU A 75 3.12 6.00 -1.97
C LEU A 75 4.05 5.64 -3.15
N ALA A 76 3.62 4.74 -4.04
CA ALA A 76 4.35 4.31 -5.22
C ALA A 76 4.09 5.21 -6.43
N ARG A 77 3.88 6.52 -6.22
CA ARG A 77 3.58 7.47 -7.29
C ARG A 77 4.62 8.58 -7.38
N ASN A 78 5.05 8.86 -8.61
CA ASN A 78 5.85 10.01 -8.97
C ASN A 78 4.96 11.03 -9.69
N GLY A 79 4.71 12.18 -9.06
CA GLY A 79 3.60 13.03 -9.47
C GLY A 79 2.27 12.28 -9.28
N HIS A 80 1.53 12.09 -10.37
CA HIS A 80 0.26 11.34 -10.38
C HIS A 80 0.40 9.93 -10.94
N ASP A 81 1.50 9.62 -11.61
CA ASP A 81 1.73 8.34 -12.28
C ASP A 81 2.31 7.28 -11.33
N ILE A 82 1.99 6.03 -11.58
CA ILE A 82 2.59 4.90 -10.87
C ILE A 82 4.07 4.77 -11.27
N ASP A 83 4.95 4.70 -10.27
CA ASP A 83 6.39 4.50 -10.45
C ASP A 83 6.92 3.49 -9.42
N MET A 84 6.98 2.22 -9.80
CA MET A 84 7.48 1.15 -8.94
C MET A 84 9.00 1.21 -8.70
N ALA A 85 9.73 2.07 -9.43
CA ALA A 85 11.13 2.41 -9.19
C ALA A 85 11.30 3.79 -8.52
N GLY A 86 10.20 4.38 -8.08
CA GLY A 86 10.15 5.71 -7.48
C GLY A 86 10.94 5.84 -6.17
N ALA A 87 11.12 7.09 -5.75
CA ALA A 87 11.97 7.44 -4.61
C ALA A 87 11.61 6.69 -3.32
N PHE A 88 10.32 6.56 -3.01
CA PHE A 88 9.85 5.88 -1.80
C PHE A 88 10.29 4.42 -1.75
N LEU A 89 9.94 3.63 -2.76
CA LEU A 89 10.24 2.19 -2.80
C LEU A 89 11.75 1.93 -2.88
N THR A 90 12.45 2.70 -3.71
CA THR A 90 13.90 2.58 -3.87
C THR A 90 14.64 2.92 -2.58
N THR A 91 14.26 3.99 -1.90
CA THR A 91 14.95 4.41 -0.68
C THR A 91 14.72 3.44 0.47
N ILE A 92 13.50 2.93 0.65
CA ILE A 92 13.23 1.88 1.66
C ILE A 92 14.02 0.61 1.36
N GLY A 93 14.06 0.17 0.10
CA GLY A 93 14.76 -1.03 -0.30
C GLY A 93 16.29 -0.96 -0.10
N GLN A 94 16.86 0.23 -0.12
CA GLN A 94 18.29 0.48 0.10
C GLN A 94 18.65 0.85 1.54
N ASP A 95 17.65 1.14 2.36
CA ASP A 95 17.87 1.59 3.74
C ASP A 95 18.54 0.51 4.59
N PRO A 96 19.63 0.83 5.31
CA PRO A 96 20.39 -0.18 6.06
C PRO A 96 19.62 -0.81 7.23
N VAL A 97 18.56 -0.19 7.70
CA VAL A 97 17.69 -0.70 8.77
C VAL A 97 16.46 -1.39 8.17
N LEU A 98 15.74 -0.68 7.28
CA LEU A 98 14.44 -1.11 6.80
C LEU A 98 14.48 -2.30 5.85
N ARG A 99 15.59 -2.51 5.14
CA ARG A 99 15.76 -3.67 4.23
C ARG A 99 15.74 -5.04 4.93
N TYR A 100 15.83 -5.07 6.25
CA TYR A 100 15.83 -6.31 7.04
C TYR A 100 14.51 -6.62 7.72
N VAL A 101 13.56 -5.71 7.65
CA VAL A 101 12.23 -5.91 8.23
C VAL A 101 11.20 -6.26 7.17
N LYS A 102 10.05 -6.77 7.59
CA LYS A 102 8.97 -7.13 6.67
C LYS A 102 8.30 -5.88 6.13
N LEU A 103 8.20 -5.80 4.82
CA LEU A 103 7.50 -4.73 4.11
C LEU A 103 6.24 -5.33 3.46
N ILE A 104 5.09 -4.93 3.95
CA ILE A 104 3.79 -5.46 3.53
C ILE A 104 3.00 -4.34 2.88
N ALA A 105 2.68 -4.49 1.60
CA ALA A 105 1.85 -3.53 0.90
C ALA A 105 0.37 -3.90 1.01
N GLU A 106 -0.47 -2.91 1.23
CA GLU A 106 -1.83 -2.92 0.73
C GLU A 106 -1.78 -2.40 -0.70
N PRO A 107 -1.85 -3.28 -1.72
CA PRO A 107 -1.42 -2.95 -3.07
C PRO A 107 -2.53 -2.32 -3.92
N TRP A 108 -3.25 -1.37 -3.36
CA TRP A 108 -4.26 -0.56 -4.04
C TRP A 108 -4.36 0.85 -3.46
N ASP A 109 -5.07 1.72 -4.14
CA ASP A 109 -5.55 3.02 -3.67
C ASP A 109 -6.96 3.29 -4.23
N ALA A 110 -7.54 4.45 -3.97
CA ALA A 110 -8.91 4.78 -4.37
C ALA A 110 -9.06 5.23 -5.83
N SER A 111 -7.98 5.23 -6.62
CA SER A 111 -8.03 5.60 -8.03
C SER A 111 -8.31 4.41 -8.95
N MET A 112 -8.62 4.68 -10.21
CA MET A 112 -8.91 3.63 -11.20
C MET A 112 -7.67 2.82 -11.61
N ASP A 113 -6.49 3.41 -11.56
CA ASP A 113 -5.19 2.79 -11.89
C ASP A 113 -4.42 2.30 -10.67
N GLY A 114 -4.98 2.47 -9.47
CA GLY A 114 -4.33 2.18 -8.21
C GLY A 114 -4.27 0.72 -7.79
N TYR A 115 -4.90 -0.21 -8.51
CA TYR A 115 -4.87 -1.64 -8.19
C TYR A 115 -3.58 -2.28 -8.71
N LEU A 116 -2.64 -2.57 -7.80
CA LEU A 116 -1.28 -2.99 -8.10
C LEU A 116 -0.90 -4.36 -7.50
N VAL A 117 -1.89 -5.22 -7.26
CA VAL A 117 -1.63 -6.60 -6.78
C VAL A 117 -0.75 -7.33 -7.79
N GLY A 118 0.37 -7.88 -7.31
CA GLY A 118 1.37 -8.52 -8.14
C GLY A 118 2.47 -7.60 -8.68
N SER A 119 2.48 -6.30 -8.35
CA SER A 119 3.38 -5.32 -8.98
C SER A 119 4.49 -4.79 -8.07
N PHE A 120 4.39 -4.97 -6.74
CA PHE A 120 5.40 -4.45 -5.83
C PHE A 120 6.73 -5.19 -5.98
N PRO A 121 7.88 -4.49 -5.94
CA PRO A 121 9.18 -5.14 -6.13
C PRO A 121 9.60 -5.99 -4.94
N PRO A 122 10.43 -7.03 -5.11
CA PRO A 122 11.07 -7.69 -3.97
C PRO A 122 11.85 -6.67 -3.10
N PRO A 123 11.85 -6.80 -1.76
CA PRO A 123 11.33 -7.90 -0.94
C PRO A 123 9.90 -7.69 -0.42
N TRP A 124 9.12 -6.79 -1.00
CA TRP A 124 7.75 -6.54 -0.58
C TRP A 124 6.87 -7.79 -0.69
N VAL A 125 5.99 -7.95 0.30
CA VAL A 125 4.88 -8.90 0.25
C VAL A 125 3.58 -8.11 0.20
N GLU A 126 2.53 -8.70 -0.32
CA GLU A 126 1.30 -7.99 -0.63
C GLU A 126 0.08 -8.66 0.00
N TRP A 127 -0.84 -7.86 0.50
CA TRP A 127 -2.18 -8.34 0.80
C TRP A 127 -2.84 -8.84 -0.49
N ASN A 128 -3.27 -10.09 -0.49
CA ASN A 128 -3.85 -10.72 -1.67
C ASN A 128 -5.39 -10.79 -1.54
N ASP A 129 -6.07 -9.80 -2.09
CA ASP A 129 -7.53 -9.76 -2.13
C ASP A 129 -8.11 -10.80 -3.08
N THR A 130 -7.39 -11.19 -4.14
CA THR A 130 -7.78 -12.27 -5.04
C THR A 130 -7.86 -13.62 -4.29
N TYR A 131 -6.93 -13.86 -3.36
CA TYR A 131 -7.04 -15.00 -2.46
C TYR A 131 -8.29 -14.91 -1.58
N ARG A 132 -8.50 -13.76 -0.94
CA ARG A 132 -9.67 -13.48 -0.09
C ARG A 132 -10.97 -13.81 -0.83
N ASP A 133 -11.10 -13.27 -2.02
CA ASP A 133 -12.34 -13.40 -2.79
C ASP A 133 -12.55 -14.81 -3.33
N ALA A 134 -11.48 -15.46 -3.81
CA ALA A 134 -11.56 -16.87 -4.23
C ALA A 134 -11.96 -17.82 -3.09
N VAL A 135 -11.43 -17.62 -1.87
CA VAL A 135 -11.80 -18.43 -0.70
C VAL A 135 -13.27 -18.20 -0.35
N ARG A 136 -13.71 -16.97 -0.30
CA ARG A 136 -15.12 -16.63 -0.01
C ARG A 136 -16.06 -17.23 -1.05
N ASP A 137 -15.73 -17.11 -2.31
CA ASP A 137 -16.53 -17.62 -3.43
C ASP A 137 -16.50 -19.16 -3.52
N PHE A 138 -15.40 -19.79 -3.14
CA PHE A 138 -15.34 -21.25 -3.07
C PHE A 138 -16.38 -21.81 -2.08
N TRP A 139 -16.43 -21.27 -0.88
CA TRP A 139 -17.40 -21.69 0.13
C TRP A 139 -18.85 -21.35 -0.22
N ARG A 140 -19.06 -20.38 -1.10
CA ARG A 140 -20.38 -20.05 -1.66
C ARG A 140 -20.73 -20.86 -2.92
N GLY A 141 -19.85 -21.73 -3.39
CA GLY A 141 -20.04 -22.50 -4.62
C GLY A 141 -19.97 -21.67 -5.90
N ARG A 142 -19.27 -20.52 -5.87
CA ARG A 142 -19.18 -19.56 -6.99
C ARG A 142 -17.87 -19.64 -7.76
N THR A 143 -16.87 -20.35 -7.24
CA THR A 143 -15.59 -20.54 -7.94
C THR A 143 -15.20 -22.00 -8.02
N SER A 144 -14.23 -22.32 -8.87
CA SER A 144 -13.83 -23.70 -9.14
C SER A 144 -12.78 -24.20 -8.13
N PRO A 145 -12.68 -25.53 -7.92
CA PRO A 145 -11.59 -26.12 -7.15
C PRO A 145 -10.20 -25.80 -7.71
N ARG A 146 -10.08 -25.59 -9.03
CA ARG A 146 -8.83 -25.21 -9.69
C ARG A 146 -8.38 -23.82 -9.24
N GLU A 147 -9.29 -22.85 -9.23
CA GLU A 147 -9.01 -21.50 -8.76
C GLU A 147 -8.57 -21.51 -7.30
N MET A 148 -9.32 -22.20 -6.45
CA MET A 148 -8.96 -22.34 -5.04
C MET A 148 -7.58 -22.98 -4.85
N ALA A 149 -7.25 -24.02 -5.62
CA ALA A 149 -5.94 -24.66 -5.57
C ALA A 149 -4.81 -23.72 -5.99
N SER A 150 -5.03 -22.91 -7.04
CA SER A 150 -4.07 -21.87 -7.47
C SER A 150 -3.79 -20.86 -6.37
N ARG A 151 -4.83 -20.39 -5.69
CA ARG A 151 -4.68 -19.45 -4.55
C ARG A 151 -3.91 -20.07 -3.39
N LEU A 152 -4.25 -21.31 -3.00
CA LEU A 152 -3.55 -22.04 -1.94
C LEU A 152 -2.09 -22.34 -2.28
N ALA A 153 -1.78 -22.53 -3.56
CA ALA A 153 -0.41 -22.77 -4.04
C ALA A 153 0.45 -21.49 -4.15
N GLY A 154 -0.10 -20.32 -3.75
CA GLY A 154 0.65 -19.06 -3.68
C GLY A 154 0.42 -18.12 -4.85
N SER A 155 -0.69 -18.26 -5.60
CA SER A 155 -1.10 -17.31 -6.65
C SER A 155 0.01 -17.02 -7.66
N SER A 156 0.55 -18.06 -8.30
CA SER A 156 1.67 -17.94 -9.24
C SER A 156 1.37 -17.04 -10.44
N ASP A 157 0.11 -16.90 -10.82
CA ASP A 157 -0.36 -15.98 -11.86
C ASP A 157 -0.18 -14.50 -11.49
N LEU A 158 0.00 -14.19 -10.21
CA LEU A 158 0.25 -12.83 -9.72
C LEU A 158 1.73 -12.56 -9.45
N TYR A 159 2.51 -13.58 -9.08
CA TYR A 159 3.86 -13.37 -8.53
C TYR A 159 4.99 -14.08 -9.25
N ALA A 160 4.71 -15.07 -10.11
CA ALA A 160 5.78 -15.86 -10.71
C ALA A 160 6.53 -15.17 -11.85
N ASP A 161 5.86 -14.27 -12.58
CA ASP A 161 6.42 -13.64 -13.78
C ASP A 161 7.60 -12.71 -13.46
N ASP A 162 7.61 -12.12 -12.26
CA ASP A 162 8.73 -11.29 -11.76
C ASP A 162 9.67 -12.05 -10.82
N GLY A 163 9.54 -13.38 -10.76
CA GLY A 163 10.40 -14.27 -9.99
C GLY A 163 10.16 -14.29 -8.49
N ARG A 164 9.04 -13.72 -8.03
CA ARG A 164 8.67 -13.78 -6.61
C ARG A 164 8.16 -15.15 -6.21
N SER A 165 8.47 -15.53 -4.97
CA SER A 165 8.01 -16.80 -4.40
C SER A 165 6.57 -16.71 -3.88
N PRO A 166 5.92 -17.85 -3.56
CA PRO A 166 4.61 -17.87 -2.91
C PRO A 166 4.51 -17.05 -1.62
N TYR A 167 5.64 -16.77 -0.97
CA TYR A 167 5.70 -15.92 0.23
C TYR A 167 5.39 -14.44 -0.05
N ALA A 168 5.36 -14.01 -1.31
CA ALA A 168 4.92 -12.66 -1.67
C ALA A 168 3.44 -12.43 -1.36
N SER A 169 2.64 -13.49 -1.29
CA SER A 169 1.21 -13.45 -1.00
C SER A 169 0.93 -13.50 0.50
N VAL A 170 0.38 -12.43 1.04
CA VAL A 170 -0.23 -12.42 2.37
C VAL A 170 -1.70 -12.81 2.24
N ASN A 171 -2.00 -14.05 2.57
CA ASN A 171 -3.32 -14.64 2.44
C ASN A 171 -4.21 -14.26 3.63
N PHE A 172 -5.39 -13.78 3.38
CA PHE A 172 -6.38 -13.45 4.41
C PHE A 172 -7.81 -13.73 3.93
N VAL A 173 -8.75 -13.87 4.84
CA VAL A 173 -10.18 -14.04 4.54
C VAL A 173 -10.97 -12.82 4.97
N THR A 174 -10.57 -12.19 6.06
CA THR A 174 -11.11 -10.92 6.59
C THR A 174 -9.97 -10.00 6.97
N ALA A 175 -10.24 -8.70 6.95
CA ALA A 175 -9.35 -7.65 7.45
C ALA A 175 -10.14 -6.70 8.36
N HIS A 176 -9.53 -5.58 8.77
CA HIS A 176 -10.19 -4.54 9.55
C HIS A 176 -11.34 -3.86 8.79
N ASP A 177 -11.25 -3.86 7.45
CA ASP A 177 -12.30 -3.36 6.55
C ASP A 177 -13.27 -4.47 6.15
N GLY A 178 -14.53 -4.08 5.92
CA GLY A 178 -15.56 -4.96 5.42
C GLY A 178 -16.23 -5.78 6.52
N PHE A 179 -16.61 -7.01 6.18
CA PHE A 179 -17.45 -7.85 7.03
C PHE A 179 -16.64 -8.72 7.99
N THR A 180 -17.21 -9.00 9.15
CA THR A 180 -16.71 -10.03 10.07
C THR A 180 -16.91 -11.43 9.47
N LEU A 181 -16.20 -12.44 10.00
CA LEU A 181 -16.40 -13.83 9.55
C LEU A 181 -17.86 -14.29 9.66
N ARG A 182 -18.59 -13.79 10.68
CA ARG A 182 -20.01 -14.09 10.87
C ARG A 182 -20.88 -13.56 9.73
N ASP A 183 -20.52 -12.43 9.16
CA ASP A 183 -21.34 -11.69 8.18
C ASP A 183 -20.94 -12.00 6.73
N LEU A 184 -20.00 -12.94 6.53
CA LEU A 184 -19.54 -13.35 5.19
C LEU A 184 -20.44 -14.36 4.49
N VAL A 185 -21.45 -14.90 5.15
CA VAL A 185 -22.39 -15.90 4.66
C VAL A 185 -23.68 -15.28 4.15
#